data_3317aa50106b3c475cb1dfdfb25c0455
#
_entry.id   3317aa50106b3c475cb1dfdfb25c0455
#
_cell.length_a   1.000
_cell.length_b   1.000
_cell.length_c   1.000
_cell.angle_alpha   90.00
_cell.angle_beta   90.00
_cell.angle_gamma   90.00
#
_symmetry.space_group_name_H-M   'P 1'
#
loop_
_entity.id
_entity.type
_entity.pdbx_description
1 polymer ?
#
loop_
_entity_poly.entity_id
_entity_poly.type
_entity_poly.pdbx_seq_one_letter_code
_entity_poly.pdbx_strand_id
1 'polypeptide(L)'
;MSQSELMNGFANITSATKEAMYAAMTQNDQTVYFYSFYAYMSWNFNSSSIRTGIKCISQSTYDLMSPTDLRRQWWDPTGKAEVPATSYNQRVYQNRKFTARSTADAVGDFAFMRISEMYLTAAEASLVPIKTQKQRNICKLVERT
;
A
#
# COMPACT_ATOMS: atom_id res chain seq x y z
N MET A 1 -8.39 6.80 7.73
CA MET A 1 -7.74 5.47 7.69
C MET A 1 -7.20 5.16 9.07
N SER A 2 -7.56 4.02 9.64
CA SER A 2 -7.00 3.56 10.90
C SER A 2 -5.57 3.00 10.72
N GLN A 3 -4.82 2.88 11.81
CA GLN A 3 -3.49 2.28 11.75
C GLN A 3 -3.53 0.82 11.25
N SER A 4 -4.55 0.07 11.62
CA SER A 4 -4.75 -1.31 11.14
C SER A 4 -5.02 -1.38 9.64
N GLU A 5 -5.83 -0.49 9.10
CA GLU A 5 -6.07 -0.40 7.65
C GLU A 5 -4.79 -0.04 6.88
N LEU A 6 -3.98 0.86 7.44
CA LEU A 6 -2.70 1.25 6.86
C LEU A 6 -1.73 0.06 6.78
N MET A 7 -1.71 -0.78 7.81
CA MET A 7 -0.78 -1.91 7.92
C MET A 7 -1.22 -3.14 7.10
N ASN A 8 -2.51 -3.31 6.85
CA ASN A 8 -3.05 -4.47 6.11
C ASN A 8 -2.80 -4.43 4.59
N GLY A 9 -2.27 -3.31 4.05
CA GLY A 9 -1.81 -3.21 2.68
C GLY A 9 -2.86 -3.46 1.60
N PHE A 10 -4.14 -3.35 1.93
CA PHE A 10 -5.28 -3.54 1.01
C PHE A 10 -5.46 -4.97 0.45
N ALA A 11 -4.79 -5.97 0.99
CA ALA A 11 -4.92 -7.34 0.49
C ALA A 11 -6.34 -7.93 0.61
N ASN A 12 -7.16 -7.38 1.49
CA ASN A 12 -8.54 -7.77 1.71
C ASN A 12 -9.43 -6.53 1.78
N ILE A 13 -9.91 -6.08 0.63
CA ILE A 13 -10.77 -4.90 0.50
C ILE A 13 -12.21 -5.34 0.71
N THR A 14 -12.88 -4.70 1.66
CA THR A 14 -14.29 -4.91 1.95
C THR A 14 -15.04 -3.58 1.88
N SER A 15 -16.35 -3.61 1.98
CA SER A 15 -17.18 -2.38 2.08
C SER A 15 -16.82 -1.50 3.29
N ALA A 16 -16.15 -2.06 4.28
CA ALA A 16 -15.63 -1.31 5.43
C ALA A 16 -14.30 -0.60 5.16
N THR A 17 -13.62 -0.91 4.06
CA THR A 17 -12.34 -0.29 3.68
C THR A 17 -12.60 1.09 3.07
N LYS A 18 -12.64 2.11 3.91
CA LYS A 18 -13.01 3.49 3.51
C LYS A 18 -12.00 4.17 2.59
N GLU A 19 -10.78 3.66 2.52
CA GLU A 19 -9.72 4.25 1.70
C GLU A 19 -9.82 3.85 0.21
N ALA A 20 -10.40 2.70 -0.11
CA ALA A 20 -10.54 2.23 -1.48
C ALA A 20 -11.82 2.76 -2.11
N MET A 21 -11.70 3.48 -3.23
CA MET A 21 -12.82 3.96 -4.05
C MET A 21 -13.13 2.99 -5.19
N TYR A 22 -12.08 2.45 -5.81
CA TYR A 22 -12.19 1.47 -6.88
C TYR A 22 -11.09 0.43 -6.72
N ALA A 23 -11.45 -0.85 -6.76
CA ALA A 23 -10.54 -1.95 -6.54
C ALA A 23 -10.89 -3.17 -7.39
N ALA A 24 -9.87 -3.92 -7.79
CA ALA A 24 -10.04 -5.28 -8.27
C ALA A 24 -10.00 -6.23 -7.07
N MET A 25 -11.10 -6.93 -6.86
CA MET A 25 -11.22 -7.95 -5.81
C MET A 25 -10.85 -9.31 -6.43
N THR A 26 -9.73 -9.85 -5.99
CA THR A 26 -9.20 -11.10 -6.56
C THR A 26 -9.76 -12.32 -5.83
N GLN A 27 -10.32 -13.26 -6.56
CA GLN A 27 -10.74 -14.55 -6.04
C GLN A 27 -9.57 -15.54 -6.06
N ASN A 28 -9.60 -16.53 -5.18
CA ASN A 28 -8.50 -17.49 -5.05
C ASN A 28 -8.30 -18.34 -6.30
N ASP A 29 -9.35 -18.60 -7.06
CA ASP A 29 -9.33 -19.35 -8.31
C ASP A 29 -8.86 -18.54 -9.53
N GLN A 30 -8.68 -17.23 -9.37
CA GLN A 30 -8.28 -16.30 -10.43
C GLN A 30 -6.78 -16.01 -10.45
N THR A 31 -6.01 -16.60 -9.56
CA THR A 31 -4.60 -16.28 -9.43
C THR A 31 -3.69 -17.16 -10.28
N VAL A 32 -2.81 -16.52 -11.02
CA VAL A 32 -1.62 -17.17 -11.57
C VAL A 32 -0.55 -17.13 -10.48
N TYR A 33 -0.46 -18.18 -9.72
CA TYR A 33 0.25 -18.37 -8.45
C TYR A 33 1.60 -17.63 -8.31
N PHE A 34 2.46 -17.67 -9.33
CA PHE A 34 3.79 -17.03 -9.28
C PHE A 34 3.89 -15.71 -10.03
N TYR A 35 2.82 -15.24 -10.67
CA TYR A 35 2.84 -14.05 -11.53
C TYR A 35 1.93 -12.93 -11.06
N SER A 36 1.33 -13.06 -9.87
CA SER A 36 0.51 -12.00 -9.31
C SER A 36 1.37 -10.87 -8.74
N PHE A 37 0.79 -9.68 -8.59
CA PHE A 37 1.43 -8.56 -7.91
C PHE A 37 1.96 -8.97 -6.53
N TYR A 38 1.18 -9.72 -5.77
CA TYR A 38 1.57 -10.16 -4.44
C TYR A 38 2.70 -11.17 -4.42
N ALA A 39 2.84 -11.99 -5.48
CA ALA A 39 3.98 -12.89 -5.62
C ALA A 39 5.33 -12.15 -5.75
N TYR A 40 5.30 -10.89 -6.23
CA TYR A 40 6.49 -10.05 -6.38
C TYR A 40 6.71 -9.08 -5.24
N MET A 41 5.64 -8.65 -4.57
CA MET A 41 5.68 -7.51 -3.66
C MET A 41 5.38 -7.85 -2.20
N SER A 42 4.68 -8.95 -1.92
CA SER A 42 4.32 -9.29 -0.54
C SER A 42 5.52 -9.84 0.24
N TRP A 43 5.60 -9.44 1.49
CA TRP A 43 6.66 -9.91 2.38
C TRP A 43 6.37 -11.29 2.97
N ASN A 44 5.11 -11.69 3.06
CA ASN A 44 4.64 -12.90 3.73
C ASN A 44 4.41 -14.09 2.79
N PHE A 45 4.65 -13.95 1.50
CA PHE A 45 4.52 -15.03 0.54
C PHE A 45 5.90 -15.53 0.10
N ASN A 46 6.13 -16.84 0.18
CA ASN A 46 7.40 -17.47 -0.15
C ASN A 46 7.52 -17.78 -1.65
N SER A 47 7.80 -16.78 -2.46
CA SER A 47 8.07 -16.96 -3.91
C SER A 47 9.55 -16.84 -4.23
N SER A 48 9.96 -17.38 -5.38
CA SER A 48 11.31 -17.19 -5.91
C SER A 48 11.63 -15.71 -6.11
N SER A 49 10.66 -14.93 -6.59
CA SER A 49 10.82 -13.48 -6.83
C SER A 49 11.07 -12.72 -5.53
N ILE A 50 10.39 -13.08 -4.44
CA ILE A 50 10.63 -12.47 -3.13
C ILE A 50 11.99 -12.89 -2.59
N ARG A 51 12.36 -14.18 -2.68
CA ARG A 51 13.65 -14.68 -2.17
C ARG A 51 14.86 -14.07 -2.86
N THR A 52 14.78 -13.82 -4.16
CA THR A 52 15.88 -13.27 -4.96
C THR A 52 15.89 -11.75 -5.02
N GLY A 53 14.74 -11.10 -4.84
CA GLY A 53 14.57 -9.67 -5.03
C GLY A 53 13.75 -9.00 -3.95
N ILE A 54 14.09 -9.23 -2.67
CA ILE A 54 13.42 -8.61 -1.54
C ILE A 54 13.43 -7.08 -1.66
N LYS A 55 12.27 -6.46 -1.51
CA LYS A 55 12.11 -5.02 -1.60
C LYS A 55 12.45 -4.38 -0.25
N CYS A 56 13.51 -3.59 -0.23
CA CYS A 56 13.97 -2.87 0.96
C CYS A 56 14.08 -1.38 0.65
N ILE A 57 13.99 -0.55 1.69
CA ILE A 57 14.35 0.87 1.63
C ILE A 57 15.79 1.03 2.10
N SER A 58 16.47 2.08 1.65
CA SER A 58 17.79 2.40 2.20
C SER A 58 17.67 2.91 3.63
N GLN A 59 18.68 2.63 4.45
CA GLN A 59 18.73 3.14 5.82
C GLN A 59 18.61 4.66 5.85
N SER A 60 19.33 5.35 4.98
CA SER A 60 19.29 6.82 4.90
C SER A 60 17.88 7.36 4.65
N THR A 61 17.10 6.71 3.78
CA THR A 61 15.70 7.11 3.53
C THR A 61 14.81 6.80 4.72
N TYR A 62 15.02 5.66 5.39
CA TYR A 62 14.29 5.31 6.60
C TYR A 62 14.53 6.33 7.73
N ASP A 63 15.77 6.76 7.92
CA ASP A 63 16.15 7.70 8.97
C ASP A 63 15.60 9.12 8.74
N LEU A 64 15.29 9.48 7.49
CA LEU A 64 14.61 10.74 7.15
C LEU A 64 13.12 10.75 7.55
N MET A 65 12.51 9.59 7.79
CA MET A 65 11.12 9.54 8.23
C MET A 65 11.01 9.95 9.70
N SER A 66 10.05 10.82 10.02
CA SER A 66 9.76 11.15 11.42
C SER A 66 9.48 9.90 12.24
N PRO A 67 9.97 9.80 13.49
CA PRO A 67 9.63 8.69 14.40
C PRO A 67 8.12 8.54 14.63
N THR A 68 7.35 9.61 14.47
CA THR A 68 5.89 9.62 14.61
C THR A 68 5.15 9.25 13.32
N ASP A 69 5.86 9.09 12.21
CA ASP A 69 5.25 8.72 10.93
C ASP A 69 4.85 7.24 10.95
N LEU A 70 3.56 6.97 10.89
CA LEU A 70 3.03 5.60 10.89
C LEU A 70 3.57 4.75 9.74
N ARG A 71 3.97 5.35 8.63
CA ARG A 71 4.53 4.65 7.47
C ARG A 71 5.89 3.99 7.76
N ARG A 72 6.59 4.40 8.82
CA ARG A 72 7.80 3.71 9.30
C ARG A 72 7.54 2.24 9.61
N GLN A 73 6.33 1.89 10.04
CA GLN A 73 5.93 0.52 10.36
C GLN A 73 5.86 -0.40 9.13
N TRP A 74 5.86 0.17 7.92
CA TRP A 74 5.96 -0.61 6.69
C TRP A 74 7.36 -1.16 6.42
N TRP A 75 8.34 -0.73 7.20
CA TRP A 75 9.73 -1.12 7.02
C TRP A 75 10.25 -1.78 8.29
N ASP A 76 10.82 -2.97 8.17
CA ASP A 76 11.36 -3.69 9.31
C ASP A 76 12.84 -3.36 9.53
N PRO A 77 13.18 -2.49 10.49
CA PRO A 77 14.57 -2.11 10.73
C PRO A 77 15.40 -3.23 11.34
N THR A 78 14.76 -4.28 11.86
CA THR A 78 15.46 -5.40 12.52
C THR A 78 15.81 -6.53 11.59
N GLY A 79 15.11 -6.65 10.46
CA GLY A 79 15.22 -7.79 9.56
C GLY A 79 14.73 -9.10 10.15
N LYS A 80 13.95 -9.02 11.24
CA LYS A 80 13.40 -10.17 11.96
C LYS A 80 11.89 -10.27 11.84
N ALA A 81 11.32 -9.69 10.78
CA ALA A 81 9.91 -9.83 10.50
C ALA A 81 9.55 -11.32 10.54
N GLU A 82 8.56 -11.67 11.32
CA GLU A 82 8.05 -13.04 11.39
C GLU A 82 7.49 -13.42 10.01
N VAL A 83 8.29 -14.14 9.27
CA VAL A 83 7.87 -14.75 8.03
C VAL A 83 7.61 -16.22 8.32
N PRO A 84 6.38 -16.71 8.13
CA PRO A 84 5.99 -18.05 8.58
C PRO A 84 6.81 -19.19 7.99
N ALA A 85 7.56 -18.96 6.91
CA ALA A 85 8.06 -20.08 6.15
C ALA A 85 9.58 -20.23 6.08
N THR A 86 10.37 -19.18 6.13
CA THR A 86 11.83 -19.36 5.94
C THR A 86 12.63 -18.09 6.25
N SER A 87 13.87 -18.27 6.72
CA SER A 87 14.86 -17.21 6.88
C SER A 87 15.27 -16.49 5.57
N TYR A 88 14.80 -16.96 4.42
CA TYR A 88 15.10 -16.36 3.12
C TYR A 88 14.51 -14.98 2.91
N ASN A 89 13.41 -14.70 3.57
CA ASN A 89 12.62 -13.47 3.37
C ASN A 89 12.96 -12.39 4.39
N GLN A 90 13.96 -12.59 5.21
CA GLN A 90 14.35 -11.63 6.24
C GLN A 90 15.46 -10.72 5.75
N ARG A 91 15.21 -9.44 5.69
CA ARG A 91 16.19 -8.39 5.38
C ARG A 91 15.90 -7.15 6.20
N VAL A 92 16.96 -6.48 6.60
CA VAL A 92 16.87 -5.18 7.28
C VAL A 92 16.19 -4.16 6.35
N TYR A 93 15.27 -3.39 6.90
CA TYR A 93 14.44 -2.42 6.17
C TYR A 93 13.57 -3.03 5.06
N GLN A 94 13.17 -4.27 5.25
CA GLN A 94 12.27 -4.97 4.33
C GLN A 94 10.88 -4.31 4.28
N ASN A 95 10.32 -4.22 3.08
CA ASN A 95 8.97 -3.72 2.84
C ASN A 95 7.91 -4.69 3.37
N ARG A 96 7.09 -4.20 4.30
CA ARG A 96 5.94 -4.91 4.89
C ARG A 96 4.60 -4.31 4.48
N LYS A 97 4.59 -3.30 3.62
CA LYS A 97 3.36 -2.63 3.17
C LYS A 97 2.40 -3.58 2.46
N PHE A 98 2.94 -4.48 1.65
CA PHE A 98 2.13 -5.42 0.88
C PHE A 98 2.16 -6.79 1.55
N THR A 99 1.00 -7.16 2.08
CA THR A 99 0.78 -8.43 2.77
C THR A 99 -0.22 -9.24 1.95
N ALA A 100 0.16 -10.42 1.46
CA ALA A 100 -0.79 -11.30 0.79
C ALA A 100 -1.86 -11.77 1.78
N ARG A 101 -3.07 -12.05 1.29
CA ARG A 101 -4.20 -12.52 2.10
C ARG A 101 -3.88 -13.84 2.83
N SER A 102 -3.08 -14.67 2.20
CA SER A 102 -2.61 -15.94 2.75
C SER A 102 -1.13 -16.11 2.48
N THR A 103 -0.43 -16.79 3.38
CA THR A 103 0.98 -17.16 3.19
C THR A 103 1.15 -18.31 2.20
N ALA A 104 0.06 -19.04 1.91
CA ALA A 104 0.04 -20.16 0.96
C ALA A 104 -0.22 -19.70 -0.48
N ASP A 105 -0.94 -18.57 -0.65
CA ASP A 105 -1.38 -18.07 -1.94
C ASP A 105 -0.93 -16.63 -2.12
N ALA A 106 -0.44 -16.30 -3.31
CA ALA A 106 -0.08 -14.93 -3.66
C ALA A 106 -1.32 -14.10 -4.04
N VAL A 107 -2.35 -14.13 -3.21
CA VAL A 107 -3.65 -13.52 -3.44
C VAL A 107 -3.79 -12.25 -2.62
N GLY A 108 -4.36 -11.23 -3.24
CA GLY A 108 -4.74 -10.00 -2.58
C GLY A 108 -5.46 -9.07 -3.55
N ASP A 109 -6.27 -8.19 -2.99
CA ASP A 109 -7.01 -7.19 -3.76
C ASP A 109 -6.12 -6.03 -4.15
N PHE A 110 -6.49 -5.34 -5.22
CA PHE A 110 -5.70 -4.22 -5.72
C PHE A 110 -6.56 -2.95 -5.80
N ALA A 111 -6.21 -1.96 -4.98
CA ALA A 111 -6.87 -0.66 -5.01
C ALA A 111 -6.28 0.20 -6.13
N PHE A 112 -7.08 0.46 -7.17
CA PHE A 112 -6.71 1.34 -8.29
C PHE A 112 -6.90 2.82 -7.94
N MET A 113 -7.96 3.14 -7.20
CA MET A 113 -8.28 4.51 -6.80
C MET A 113 -8.49 4.56 -5.30
N ARG A 114 -7.83 5.52 -4.66
CA ARG A 114 -7.91 5.72 -3.22
C ARG A 114 -8.39 7.12 -2.90
N ILE A 115 -9.11 7.25 -1.80
CA ILE A 115 -9.68 8.53 -1.36
C ILE A 115 -8.59 9.56 -1.04
N SER A 116 -7.44 9.11 -0.53
CA SER A 116 -6.28 9.98 -0.26
C SER A 116 -5.79 10.70 -1.50
N GLU A 117 -5.84 10.07 -2.68
CA GLU A 117 -5.47 10.70 -3.95
C GLU A 117 -6.42 11.84 -4.31
N MET A 118 -7.72 11.66 -4.05
CA MET A 118 -8.71 12.71 -4.29
C MET A 118 -8.47 13.92 -3.40
N TYR A 119 -8.12 13.71 -2.13
CA TYR A 119 -7.74 14.82 -1.23
C TYR A 119 -6.48 15.53 -1.69
N LEU A 120 -5.47 14.81 -2.16
CA LEU A 120 -4.25 15.41 -2.69
C LEU A 120 -4.52 16.21 -3.96
N THR A 121 -5.34 15.69 -4.86
CA THR A 121 -5.76 16.39 -6.08
C THR A 121 -6.56 17.66 -5.74
N ALA A 122 -7.47 17.58 -4.76
CA ALA A 122 -8.20 18.75 -4.30
C ALA A 122 -7.28 19.81 -3.67
N ALA A 123 -6.31 19.38 -2.86
CA ALA A 123 -5.32 20.28 -2.28
C ALA A 123 -4.46 20.96 -3.36
N GLU A 124 -4.00 20.21 -4.35
CA GLU A 124 -3.26 20.76 -5.50
C GLU A 124 -4.11 21.78 -6.27
N ALA A 125 -5.35 21.42 -6.57
CA ALA A 125 -6.27 22.31 -7.28
C ALA A 125 -6.55 23.63 -6.51
N SER A 126 -6.52 23.57 -5.17
CA SER A 126 -6.72 24.77 -4.33
C SER A 126 -5.50 25.72 -4.34
N LEU A 127 -4.32 25.20 -4.61
CA LEU A 127 -3.08 25.99 -4.70
C LEU A 127 -2.89 26.66 -6.05
N VAL A 128 -3.54 26.14 -7.10
CA VAL A 128 -3.46 26.74 -8.44
C VAL A 128 -4.27 28.04 -8.50
N PRO A 129 -3.68 29.20 -8.91
CA PRO A 129 -4.42 30.44 -9.03
C PRO A 129 -5.59 30.26 -10.00
N ILE A 130 -6.81 30.39 -9.49
CA ILE A 130 -8.02 30.18 -10.29
C ILE A 130 -8.23 31.35 -11.24
N LYS A 131 -7.89 31.15 -12.51
CA LYS A 131 -7.98 32.18 -13.55
C LYS A 131 -9.37 32.32 -14.15
N THR A 132 -10.19 31.27 -14.11
CA THR A 132 -11.53 31.26 -14.72
C THR A 132 -12.66 31.05 -13.71
N GLN A 133 -13.85 31.60 -14.01
CA GLN A 133 -15.04 31.41 -13.17
C GLN A 133 -15.44 29.93 -13.06
N LYS A 134 -15.20 29.15 -14.11
CA LYS A 134 -15.49 27.71 -14.13
C LYS A 134 -14.64 26.95 -13.11
N GLN A 135 -13.35 27.26 -13.03
CA GLN A 135 -12.44 26.67 -12.03
C GLN A 135 -12.83 27.04 -10.60
N ARG A 136 -13.22 28.29 -10.35
CA ARG A 136 -13.73 28.72 -9.03
C ARG A 136 -14.96 27.95 -8.58
N ASN A 137 -15.86 27.65 -9.50
CA ASN A 137 -17.07 26.88 -9.19
C ASN A 137 -16.77 25.44 -8.84
N ILE A 138 -15.79 24.79 -9.49
CA ILE A 138 -15.35 23.42 -9.17
C ILE A 138 -14.71 23.37 -7.77
N CYS A 139 -13.82 24.30 -7.44
CA CYS A 139 -13.22 24.36 -6.10
C CYS A 139 -14.27 24.53 -4.98
N LYS A 140 -15.27 25.40 -5.20
CA LYS A 140 -16.37 25.59 -4.25
C LYS A 140 -17.25 24.34 -4.07
N LEU A 141 -17.31 23.46 -5.06
CA LEU A 141 -18.04 22.20 -4.97
C LEU A 141 -17.28 21.21 -4.06
N VAL A 142 -15.97 21.17 -4.18
CA VAL A 142 -15.07 20.29 -3.38
C VAL A 142 -15.04 20.73 -1.91
N GLU A 143 -15.11 22.04 -1.63
CA GLU A 143 -15.14 22.58 -0.26
C GLU A 143 -16.44 22.25 0.51
N ARG A 144 -17.49 21.81 -0.19
CA ARG A 144 -18.80 21.51 0.40
C ARG A 144 -19.03 20.01 0.65
N THR A 145 -18.10 19.17 0.24
CA THR A 145 -18.14 17.71 0.48
C THR A 145 -17.21 17.32 1.63
#